data_a44827ea4e815b7d18b6dbd4041f58a6
#
_entry.id   a44827ea4e815b7d18b6dbd4041f58a6
#
_cell.length_a   1.000
_cell.length_b   1.000
_cell.length_c   1.000
_cell.angle_alpha   90.00
_cell.angle_beta   90.00
_cell.angle_gamma   90.00
#
_symmetry.space_group_name_H-M   'P 1'
#
loop_
_entity.id
_entity.type
_entity.pdbx_description
1 polymer ?
#
loop_
_entity_poly.entity_id
_entity_poly.type
_entity_poly.pdbx_seq_one_letter_code
_entity_poly.pdbx_strand_id
1 'polypeptide(L)'
;MKCCICGAVKTCEKYLPDVFKNIEQIKQLFDYIDIVLVYDNSSDKTLDILKQYQEKYNNLYYYVNKTEISKYRTVRLAHARNICINFVFSSKQNYDYFIMMDFDDVCSTPINIDVLNKYLHRNDWDCLSFNKNDYYDIWALSKYPYFISFFHFKNNPHDKIKQYINNLLSKLNDDELLKTCSAFNGFAIYKTHKFINCSYNGYFNINLFPKHLIKNNINAVGSEISYLLLEDCEHRNFHVESIIKNNANICISKDILFI
;
A
#
# COMPACT_ATOMS: atom_id res chain seq x y z
N MET A 1 -1.36 13.07 -17.79
CA MET A 1 -0.81 11.96 -16.98
C MET A 1 -1.81 10.81 -16.98
N LYS A 2 -1.33 9.56 -17.05
CA LYS A 2 -2.17 8.35 -17.01
C LYS A 2 -1.95 7.62 -15.69
N CYS A 3 -3.01 7.10 -15.10
CA CYS A 3 -2.95 6.38 -13.84
C CYS A 3 -3.75 5.07 -13.90
N CYS A 4 -3.34 4.07 -13.13
CA CYS A 4 -4.11 2.87 -12.87
C CYS A 4 -4.41 2.75 -11.39
N ILE A 5 -5.68 2.72 -10.98
CA ILE A 5 -6.09 2.49 -9.60
C ILE A 5 -6.27 0.99 -9.37
N CYS A 6 -5.61 0.46 -8.37
CA CYS A 6 -5.51 -0.95 -8.06
C CYS A 6 -6.01 -1.25 -6.64
N GLY A 7 -6.69 -2.39 -6.45
CA GLY A 7 -7.09 -2.82 -5.12
C GLY A 7 -7.55 -4.26 -5.04
N ALA A 8 -7.46 -4.82 -3.83
CA ALA A 8 -8.09 -6.08 -3.47
C ALA A 8 -9.41 -5.80 -2.74
N VAL A 9 -10.47 -6.50 -3.10
CA VAL A 9 -11.82 -6.30 -2.55
C VAL A 9 -12.39 -7.59 -1.99
N LYS A 10 -12.80 -7.53 -0.72
CA LYS A 10 -13.45 -8.63 -0.02
C LYS A 10 -14.34 -8.08 1.09
N THR A 11 -15.63 -8.42 1.08
CA THR A 11 -16.60 -8.03 2.12
C THR A 11 -16.61 -6.52 2.36
N CYS A 12 -16.76 -5.75 1.26
CA CYS A 12 -16.65 -4.28 1.24
C CYS A 12 -17.96 -3.59 0.84
N GLU A 13 -19.10 -4.30 0.74
CA GLU A 13 -20.37 -3.72 0.22
C GLU A 13 -20.71 -2.36 0.84
N LYS A 14 -20.46 -2.23 2.15
CA LYS A 14 -20.77 -1.01 2.91
C LYS A 14 -19.93 0.20 2.47
N TYR A 15 -18.69 -0.02 2.06
CA TYR A 15 -17.69 1.03 1.84
C TYR A 15 -17.51 1.39 0.36
N LEU A 16 -17.77 0.44 -0.55
CA LEU A 16 -17.53 0.63 -1.97
C LEU A 16 -18.16 1.91 -2.55
N PRO A 17 -19.43 2.28 -2.22
CA PRO A 17 -20.01 3.51 -2.77
C PRO A 17 -19.20 4.77 -2.45
N ASP A 18 -18.68 4.88 -1.23
CA ASP A 18 -17.89 6.04 -0.81
C ASP A 18 -16.46 5.99 -1.35
N VAL A 19 -15.85 4.81 -1.41
CA VAL A 19 -14.55 4.62 -2.08
C VAL A 19 -14.65 5.02 -3.57
N PHE A 20 -15.72 4.63 -4.29
CA PHE A 20 -15.90 5.05 -5.67
C PHE A 20 -16.14 6.55 -5.83
N LYS A 21 -16.80 7.23 -4.87
CA LYS A 21 -16.86 8.71 -4.86
C LYS A 21 -15.47 9.33 -4.76
N ASN A 22 -14.61 8.79 -3.92
CA ASN A 22 -13.22 9.25 -3.81
C ASN A 22 -12.43 9.01 -5.10
N ILE A 23 -12.65 7.87 -5.77
CA ILE A 23 -12.04 7.60 -7.07
C ILE A 23 -12.48 8.64 -8.11
N GLU A 24 -13.76 9.08 -8.11
CA GLU A 24 -14.22 10.15 -9.02
C GLU A 24 -13.48 11.49 -8.76
N GLN A 25 -13.10 11.78 -7.52
CA GLN A 25 -12.25 12.96 -7.23
C GLN A 25 -10.83 12.75 -7.77
N ILE A 26 -10.25 11.56 -7.55
CA ILE A 26 -8.89 11.23 -8.04
C ILE A 26 -8.82 11.33 -9.57
N LYS A 27 -9.86 10.91 -10.28
CA LYS A 27 -9.93 10.96 -11.75
C LYS A 27 -9.73 12.36 -12.32
N GLN A 28 -10.07 13.41 -11.58
CA GLN A 28 -9.90 14.79 -12.02
C GLN A 28 -8.42 15.23 -12.14
N LEU A 29 -7.50 14.48 -11.53
CA LEU A 29 -6.06 14.78 -11.57
C LEU A 29 -5.33 14.15 -12.76
N PHE A 30 -6.00 13.29 -13.53
CA PHE A 30 -5.37 12.51 -14.60
C PHE A 30 -6.16 12.60 -15.90
N ASP A 31 -5.46 12.60 -17.02
CA ASP A 31 -6.07 12.60 -18.35
C ASP A 31 -6.71 11.25 -18.71
N TYR A 32 -6.21 10.19 -18.09
CA TYR A 32 -6.70 8.83 -18.29
C TYR A 32 -6.52 7.98 -17.03
N ILE A 33 -7.56 7.24 -16.68
CA ILE A 33 -7.52 6.29 -15.56
C ILE A 33 -8.14 4.96 -15.98
N ASP A 34 -7.50 3.85 -15.58
CA ASP A 34 -8.12 2.53 -15.45
C ASP A 34 -8.24 2.15 -13.97
N ILE A 35 -9.24 1.33 -13.65
CA ILE A 35 -9.47 0.79 -12.32
C ILE A 35 -9.38 -0.73 -12.43
N VAL A 36 -8.50 -1.35 -11.64
CA VAL A 36 -8.27 -2.80 -11.66
C VAL A 36 -8.43 -3.36 -10.26
N LEU A 37 -9.42 -4.20 -10.09
CA LEU A 37 -9.77 -4.79 -8.80
C LEU A 37 -9.64 -6.31 -8.83
N VAL A 38 -9.21 -6.89 -7.73
CA VAL A 38 -9.23 -8.34 -7.54
C VAL A 38 -10.20 -8.68 -6.42
N TYR A 39 -11.30 -9.30 -6.81
CA TYR A 39 -12.34 -9.75 -5.90
C TYR A 39 -12.00 -11.12 -5.32
N ASP A 40 -11.96 -11.21 -4.00
CA ASP A 40 -11.93 -12.47 -3.27
C ASP A 40 -13.35 -12.83 -2.79
N ASN A 41 -13.66 -14.12 -2.70
CA ASN A 41 -15.01 -14.60 -2.40
C ASN A 41 -15.55 -13.96 -1.10
N SER A 42 -16.73 -13.34 -1.21
CA SER A 42 -17.42 -12.62 -0.14
C SER A 42 -18.84 -13.13 0.02
N SER A 43 -19.36 -13.05 1.24
CA SER A 43 -20.73 -13.45 1.55
C SER A 43 -21.76 -12.30 1.43
N ASP A 44 -21.27 -11.09 1.19
CA ASP A 44 -22.07 -9.85 1.05
C ASP A 44 -22.29 -9.48 -0.43
N LYS A 45 -22.87 -8.31 -0.69
CA LYS A 45 -23.18 -7.82 -2.05
C LYS A 45 -21.98 -7.16 -2.76
N THR A 46 -20.74 -7.33 -2.26
CA THR A 46 -19.55 -6.74 -2.87
C THR A 46 -19.47 -7.01 -4.38
N LEU A 47 -19.69 -8.27 -4.83
CA LEU A 47 -19.61 -8.61 -6.24
C LEU A 47 -20.70 -7.95 -7.08
N ASP A 48 -21.91 -7.86 -6.54
CA ASP A 48 -23.04 -7.24 -7.28
C ASP A 48 -22.83 -5.74 -7.46
N ILE A 49 -22.27 -5.08 -6.45
CA ILE A 49 -21.86 -3.67 -6.54
C ILE A 49 -20.78 -3.50 -7.60
N LEU A 50 -19.75 -4.36 -7.63
CA LEU A 50 -18.70 -4.29 -8.66
C LEU A 50 -19.26 -4.44 -10.06
N LYS A 51 -20.22 -5.34 -10.30
CA LYS A 51 -20.90 -5.48 -11.61
C LYS A 51 -21.63 -4.20 -12.00
N GLN A 52 -22.40 -3.60 -11.08
CA GLN A 52 -23.10 -2.34 -11.32
C GLN A 52 -22.12 -1.20 -11.69
N TYR A 53 -20.98 -1.12 -11.00
CA TYR A 53 -19.96 -0.11 -11.34
C TYR A 53 -19.27 -0.41 -12.66
N GLN A 54 -19.03 -1.67 -13.01
CA GLN A 54 -18.47 -2.04 -14.32
C GLN A 54 -19.39 -1.66 -15.48
N GLU A 55 -20.71 -1.80 -15.31
CA GLU A 55 -21.68 -1.31 -16.32
C GLU A 55 -21.64 0.22 -16.48
N LYS A 56 -21.34 0.94 -15.40
CA LYS A 56 -21.23 2.41 -15.40
C LYS A 56 -19.87 2.92 -15.92
N TYR A 57 -18.80 2.16 -15.69
CA TYR A 57 -17.42 2.57 -15.99
C TYR A 57 -16.74 1.62 -16.98
N ASN A 58 -16.59 2.05 -18.23
CA ASN A 58 -15.92 1.27 -19.29
C ASN A 58 -14.44 0.94 -18.99
N ASN A 59 -13.85 1.60 -18.03
CA ASN A 59 -12.45 1.49 -17.61
C ASN A 59 -12.30 0.80 -16.24
N LEU A 60 -13.32 0.12 -15.76
CA LEU A 60 -13.28 -0.75 -14.58
C LEU A 60 -13.13 -2.20 -14.99
N TYR A 61 -12.07 -2.82 -14.55
CA TYR A 61 -11.77 -4.25 -14.72
C TYR A 61 -11.76 -4.93 -13.36
N TYR A 62 -12.37 -6.08 -13.21
CA TYR A 62 -12.19 -6.89 -12.01
C TYR A 62 -11.94 -8.35 -12.33
N TYR A 63 -11.08 -8.96 -11.52
CA TYR A 63 -10.73 -10.38 -11.56
C TYR A 63 -11.34 -11.08 -10.36
N VAL A 64 -11.89 -12.27 -10.57
CA VAL A 64 -12.49 -13.07 -9.50
C VAL A 64 -11.54 -14.19 -9.12
N ASN A 65 -11.08 -14.20 -7.87
CA ASN A 65 -10.37 -15.36 -7.31
C ASN A 65 -11.37 -16.50 -7.11
N LYS A 66 -11.18 -17.59 -7.86
CA LYS A 66 -12.09 -18.76 -7.82
C LYS A 66 -11.68 -19.80 -6.76
N THR A 67 -10.47 -19.74 -6.27
CA THR A 67 -9.90 -20.75 -5.35
C THR A 67 -9.14 -20.06 -4.22
N GLU A 68 -9.18 -20.67 -3.04
CA GLU A 68 -8.33 -20.23 -1.93
C GLU A 68 -6.87 -20.55 -2.22
N ILE A 69 -6.04 -19.53 -2.39
CA ILE A 69 -4.63 -19.65 -2.80
C ILE A 69 -3.74 -20.02 -1.61
N SER A 70 -4.10 -19.54 -0.41
CA SER A 70 -3.33 -19.76 0.81
C SER A 70 -4.19 -19.47 2.04
N LYS A 71 -3.89 -20.16 3.14
CA LYS A 71 -4.43 -19.84 4.48
C LYS A 71 -3.94 -18.48 5.01
N TYR A 72 -2.78 -18.00 4.54
CA TYR A 72 -2.20 -16.74 4.99
C TYR A 72 -2.83 -15.55 4.26
N ARG A 73 -3.31 -14.56 5.05
CA ARG A 73 -3.96 -13.36 4.51
C ARG A 73 -3.02 -12.56 3.61
N THR A 74 -1.79 -12.34 4.03
CA THR A 74 -0.80 -11.54 3.28
C THR A 74 -0.40 -12.20 1.97
N VAL A 75 -0.36 -13.53 1.90
CA VAL A 75 -0.10 -14.27 0.65
C VAL A 75 -1.26 -14.11 -0.34
N ARG A 76 -2.51 -14.13 0.14
CA ARG A 76 -3.69 -13.85 -0.72
C ARG A 76 -3.68 -12.40 -1.21
N LEU A 77 -3.34 -11.44 -0.34
CA LEU A 77 -3.20 -10.02 -0.73
C LEU A 77 -2.06 -9.83 -1.74
N ALA A 78 -0.90 -10.44 -1.51
CA ALA A 78 0.22 -10.42 -2.46
C ALA A 78 -0.19 -10.93 -3.84
N HIS A 79 -0.92 -12.05 -3.89
CA HIS A 79 -1.44 -12.59 -5.15
C HIS A 79 -2.37 -11.60 -5.86
N ALA A 80 -3.35 -11.05 -5.15
CA ALA A 80 -4.29 -10.08 -5.70
C ALA A 80 -3.57 -8.83 -6.23
N ARG A 81 -2.65 -8.27 -5.44
CA ARG A 81 -1.86 -7.09 -5.84
C ARG A 81 -0.92 -7.38 -7.01
N ASN A 82 -0.36 -8.59 -7.11
CA ASN A 82 0.43 -9.00 -8.27
C ASN A 82 -0.41 -9.09 -9.55
N ILE A 83 -1.67 -9.53 -9.49
CA ILE A 83 -2.58 -9.46 -10.65
C ILE A 83 -2.76 -8.00 -11.11
N CYS A 84 -3.01 -7.08 -10.16
CA CYS A 84 -3.13 -5.66 -10.48
C CYS A 84 -1.86 -5.11 -11.15
N ILE A 85 -0.68 -5.40 -10.59
CA ILE A 85 0.60 -4.92 -11.14
C ILE A 85 0.88 -5.53 -12.51
N ASN A 86 0.58 -6.81 -12.71
CA ASN A 86 0.72 -7.43 -14.03
C ASN A 86 -0.15 -6.74 -15.07
N PHE A 87 -1.37 -6.32 -14.71
CA PHE A 87 -2.19 -5.49 -15.60
C PHE A 87 -1.49 -4.15 -15.89
N VAL A 88 -0.99 -3.45 -14.87
CA VAL A 88 -0.30 -2.16 -15.03
C VAL A 88 0.87 -2.28 -16.01
N PHE A 89 1.72 -3.29 -15.85
CA PHE A 89 2.92 -3.45 -16.68
C PHE A 89 2.69 -4.09 -18.05
N SER A 90 1.61 -4.86 -18.21
CA SER A 90 1.26 -5.47 -19.51
C SER A 90 0.37 -4.57 -20.38
N SER A 91 -0.19 -3.52 -19.83
CA SER A 91 -1.07 -2.60 -20.53
C SER A 91 -0.32 -1.78 -21.57
N LYS A 92 -0.95 -1.57 -22.75
CA LYS A 92 -0.46 -0.64 -23.79
C LYS A 92 -0.60 0.83 -23.40
N GLN A 93 -1.26 1.13 -22.27
CA GLN A 93 -1.51 2.51 -21.85
C GLN A 93 -0.26 3.24 -21.36
N ASN A 94 0.78 2.51 -20.89
CA ASN A 94 2.00 3.11 -20.34
C ASN A 94 1.67 4.12 -19.24
N TYR A 95 1.12 3.64 -18.13
CA TYR A 95 0.74 4.50 -16.99
C TYR A 95 1.95 5.22 -16.39
N ASP A 96 1.83 6.54 -16.18
CA ASP A 96 2.82 7.34 -15.46
C ASP A 96 2.82 6.95 -13.97
N TYR A 97 1.62 6.71 -13.43
CA TYR A 97 1.40 6.35 -12.05
C TYR A 97 0.49 5.13 -11.93
N PHE A 98 0.64 4.40 -10.84
CA PHE A 98 -0.43 3.57 -10.33
C PHE A 98 -0.69 3.89 -8.84
N ILE A 99 -1.92 3.70 -8.42
CA ILE A 99 -2.35 3.82 -7.04
C ILE A 99 -2.71 2.43 -6.56
N MET A 100 -2.18 2.02 -5.41
CA MET A 100 -2.68 0.88 -4.66
C MET A 100 -3.45 1.40 -3.47
N MET A 101 -4.71 1.00 -3.30
CA MET A 101 -5.53 1.45 -2.18
C MET A 101 -6.41 0.31 -1.63
N ASP A 102 -6.76 0.44 -0.36
CA ASP A 102 -7.74 -0.45 0.28
C ASP A 102 -9.17 0.00 -0.06
N PHE A 103 -10.06 -0.95 -0.30
CA PHE A 103 -11.45 -0.70 -0.70
C PHE A 103 -12.42 -0.94 0.46
N ASP A 104 -11.99 -0.61 1.68
CA ASP A 104 -12.73 -0.77 2.93
C ASP A 104 -12.91 0.57 3.66
N ASP A 105 -13.12 0.54 4.97
CA ASP A 105 -13.32 1.72 5.81
C ASP A 105 -12.14 2.69 5.77
N VAL A 106 -10.94 2.19 5.49
CA VAL A 106 -9.71 3.00 5.49
C VAL A 106 -9.73 4.10 4.45
N CYS A 107 -10.30 3.83 3.25
CA CYS A 107 -10.37 4.78 2.14
C CYS A 107 -11.81 5.23 1.81
N SER A 108 -12.78 5.00 2.71
CA SER A 108 -14.19 5.38 2.50
C SER A 108 -14.55 6.77 3.01
N THR A 109 -13.74 7.38 3.90
CA THR A 109 -13.92 8.78 4.30
C THR A 109 -13.53 9.73 3.14
N PRO A 110 -14.08 10.97 3.10
CA PRO A 110 -13.82 11.88 1.99
C PRO A 110 -12.33 12.14 1.76
N ILE A 111 -11.92 12.11 0.50
CA ILE A 111 -10.55 12.40 0.11
C ILE A 111 -10.30 13.91 0.04
N ASN A 112 -9.17 14.37 0.59
CA ASN A 112 -8.66 15.71 0.35
C ASN A 112 -7.81 15.72 -0.93
N ILE A 113 -8.45 16.01 -2.06
CA ILE A 113 -7.82 15.95 -3.37
C ILE A 113 -6.67 16.94 -3.54
N ASP A 114 -6.70 18.09 -2.85
CA ASP A 114 -5.65 19.11 -2.92
C ASP A 114 -4.34 18.58 -2.32
N VAL A 115 -4.43 17.72 -1.29
CA VAL A 115 -3.27 17.03 -0.72
C VAL A 115 -2.63 16.12 -1.78
N LEU A 116 -3.41 15.32 -2.50
CA LEU A 116 -2.85 14.45 -3.55
C LEU A 116 -2.24 15.30 -4.68
N ASN A 117 -2.93 16.32 -5.14
CA ASN A 117 -2.48 17.23 -6.21
C ASN A 117 -1.15 17.92 -5.87
N LYS A 118 -0.97 18.38 -4.62
CA LYS A 118 0.26 18.97 -4.10
C LYS A 118 1.51 18.14 -4.39
N TYR A 119 1.39 16.81 -4.32
CA TYR A 119 2.53 15.91 -4.44
C TYR A 119 2.76 15.36 -5.84
N LEU A 120 1.77 15.37 -6.75
CA LEU A 120 1.87 14.75 -8.07
C LEU A 120 3.03 15.28 -8.93
N HIS A 121 3.37 16.55 -8.79
CA HIS A 121 4.43 17.21 -9.59
C HIS A 121 5.80 17.22 -8.92
N ARG A 122 5.94 16.58 -7.74
CA ARG A 122 7.21 16.54 -7.01
C ARG A 122 8.08 15.36 -7.48
N ASN A 123 9.41 15.58 -7.41
CA ASN A 123 10.39 14.58 -7.87
C ASN A 123 11.19 13.93 -6.73
N ASP A 124 10.87 14.22 -5.48
CA ASP A 124 11.60 13.74 -4.31
C ASP A 124 11.03 12.44 -3.69
N TRP A 125 10.04 11.84 -4.34
CA TRP A 125 9.47 10.55 -3.99
C TRP A 125 9.21 9.69 -5.24
N ASP A 126 9.13 8.37 -5.07
CA ASP A 126 8.76 7.41 -6.11
C ASP A 126 7.59 6.52 -5.66
N CYS A 127 7.41 6.31 -4.34
CA CYS A 127 6.20 5.86 -3.69
C CYS A 127 5.85 6.82 -2.56
N LEU A 128 4.60 7.25 -2.50
CA LEU A 128 4.11 8.15 -1.46
C LEU A 128 2.85 7.58 -0.82
N SER A 129 2.93 7.35 0.49
CA SER A 129 1.78 7.10 1.35
C SER A 129 1.51 8.34 2.23
N PHE A 130 0.33 8.37 2.87
CA PHE A 130 -0.12 9.53 3.62
C PHE A 130 -0.37 9.18 5.09
N ASN A 131 -0.20 10.17 5.96
CA ASN A 131 -0.50 10.03 7.36
C ASN A 131 -2.02 9.88 7.60
N LYS A 132 -2.36 9.43 8.78
CA LYS A 132 -3.68 9.52 9.42
C LYS A 132 -3.51 10.18 10.78
N ASN A 133 -4.60 10.63 11.41
CA ASN A 133 -4.55 11.24 12.75
C ASN A 133 -3.75 10.40 13.75
N ASP A 134 -3.78 9.08 13.57
CA ASP A 134 -2.98 8.12 14.31
C ASP A 134 -2.51 7.06 13.31
N TYR A 135 -1.19 7.04 13.02
CA TYR A 135 -0.63 6.12 12.01
C TYR A 135 -1.01 4.68 12.33
N TYR A 136 -1.75 4.01 11.43
CA TYR A 136 -2.35 2.73 11.78
C TYR A 136 -1.60 1.52 11.24
N ASP A 137 -1.05 1.60 10.01
CA ASP A 137 -0.46 0.44 9.33
C ASP A 137 1.01 0.21 9.73
N ILE A 138 1.20 -0.09 11.01
CA ILE A 138 2.53 -0.43 11.56
C ILE A 138 3.05 -1.74 10.95
N TRP A 139 2.17 -2.58 10.40
CA TRP A 139 2.58 -3.84 9.79
C TRP A 139 3.37 -3.63 8.49
N ALA A 140 2.98 -2.69 7.65
CA ALA A 140 3.70 -2.34 6.42
C ALA A 140 4.96 -1.51 6.67
N LEU A 141 5.11 -0.92 7.86
CA LEU A 141 6.18 0.03 8.12
C LEU A 141 7.56 -0.64 8.23
N SER A 142 8.54 -0.06 7.51
CA SER A 142 9.99 -0.30 7.73
C SER A 142 10.72 1.02 7.70
N LYS A 143 11.19 1.46 8.86
CA LYS A 143 11.95 2.70 9.07
C LYS A 143 13.04 2.47 10.11
N TYR A 144 14.29 2.88 9.81
CA TYR A 144 15.38 2.79 10.79
C TYR A 144 14.94 3.36 12.15
N PRO A 145 15.20 2.66 13.26
CA PRO A 145 15.89 1.38 13.38
C PRO A 145 14.96 0.15 13.25
N TYR A 146 13.67 0.32 12.94
CA TYR A 146 12.65 -0.74 12.88
C TYR A 146 12.42 -1.16 11.42
N PHE A 147 12.96 -2.33 11.04
CA PHE A 147 12.87 -2.86 9.67
C PHE A 147 11.91 -4.03 9.55
N ILE A 148 11.89 -4.89 10.57
CA ILE A 148 11.07 -6.08 10.64
C ILE A 148 9.75 -5.74 11.31
N SER A 149 8.66 -6.36 10.85
CA SER A 149 7.36 -6.21 11.48
C SER A 149 7.38 -6.58 12.95
N PHE A 150 6.60 -5.84 13.74
CA PHE A 150 6.43 -6.08 15.18
C PHE A 150 5.93 -7.50 15.51
N PHE A 151 5.23 -8.16 14.60
CA PHE A 151 4.77 -9.54 14.76
C PHE A 151 5.88 -10.58 14.86
N HIS A 152 7.08 -10.26 14.36
CA HIS A 152 8.21 -11.18 14.37
C HIS A 152 9.11 -11.06 15.60
N PHE A 153 8.68 -10.37 16.63
CA PHE A 153 9.41 -10.28 17.91
C PHE A 153 8.68 -11.03 19.02
N LYS A 154 9.44 -11.65 19.93
CA LYS A 154 8.87 -12.34 21.11
C LYS A 154 8.07 -11.37 21.99
N ASN A 155 8.60 -10.16 22.21
CA ASN A 155 7.90 -9.07 22.90
C ASN A 155 7.37 -8.12 21.83
N ASN A 156 6.07 -8.07 21.65
CA ASN A 156 5.42 -7.26 20.63
C ASN A 156 5.74 -5.75 20.79
N PRO A 157 6.56 -5.13 19.91
CA PRO A 157 6.93 -3.72 20.01
C PRO A 157 5.96 -2.76 19.30
N HIS A 158 4.73 -3.17 19.01
CA HIS A 158 3.76 -2.40 18.23
C HIS A 158 3.64 -0.95 18.72
N ASP A 159 3.33 -0.73 19.98
CA ASP A 159 3.07 0.61 20.52
C ASP A 159 4.34 1.48 20.52
N LYS A 160 5.50 0.88 20.78
CA LYS A 160 6.79 1.55 20.70
C LYS A 160 7.07 2.06 19.29
N ILE A 161 6.83 1.22 18.27
CA ILE A 161 7.03 1.60 16.86
C ILE A 161 5.99 2.64 16.44
N LYS A 162 4.73 2.50 16.88
CA LYS A 162 3.66 3.44 16.61
C LYS A 162 3.95 4.84 17.18
N GLN A 163 4.37 4.92 18.44
CA GLN A 163 4.80 6.17 19.04
C GLN A 163 5.99 6.79 18.32
N TYR A 164 6.95 5.95 17.89
CA TYR A 164 8.13 6.42 17.16
C TYR A 164 7.74 7.06 15.81
N ILE A 165 6.90 6.40 15.00
CA ILE A 165 6.51 6.94 13.70
C ILE A 165 5.66 8.21 13.83
N ASN A 166 4.70 8.24 14.76
CA ASN A 166 3.88 9.43 15.03
C ASN A 166 4.76 10.63 15.46
N ASN A 167 5.76 10.39 16.31
CA ASN A 167 6.70 11.44 16.71
C ASN A 167 7.60 11.92 15.56
N LEU A 168 7.98 11.07 14.62
CA LEU A 168 8.72 11.49 13.44
C LEU A 168 7.85 12.35 12.52
N LEU A 169 6.62 11.91 12.23
CA LEU A 169 5.70 12.63 11.35
C LEU A 169 5.31 13.99 11.93
N SER A 170 5.09 14.10 13.26
CA SER A 170 4.74 15.35 13.91
C SER A 170 5.84 16.41 13.89
N LYS A 171 7.10 16.01 13.67
CA LYS A 171 8.28 16.90 13.63
C LYS A 171 8.66 17.35 12.23
N LEU A 172 8.04 16.80 11.19
CA LEU A 172 8.30 17.23 9.82
C LEU A 172 7.86 18.68 9.60
N ASN A 173 8.68 19.43 8.90
CA ASN A 173 8.27 20.72 8.38
C ASN A 173 7.18 20.58 7.31
N ASP A 174 6.55 21.68 6.93
CA ASP A 174 5.66 21.69 5.77
C ASP A 174 6.46 21.29 4.53
N ASP A 175 5.86 20.46 3.68
CA ASP A 175 6.50 19.92 2.46
C ASP A 175 7.64 18.91 2.68
N GLU A 176 8.06 18.63 3.90
CA GLU A 176 9.04 17.57 4.17
C GLU A 176 8.41 16.18 4.08
N LEU A 177 9.14 15.22 3.52
CA LEU A 177 8.72 13.82 3.41
C LEU A 177 9.58 12.92 4.29
N LEU A 178 8.94 12.00 4.99
CA LEU A 178 9.65 11.00 5.78
C LEU A 178 10.08 9.83 4.87
N LYS A 179 11.39 9.71 4.60
CA LYS A 179 11.92 8.55 3.87
C LYS A 179 11.85 7.29 4.72
N THR A 180 11.38 6.20 4.11
CA THR A 180 11.23 4.89 4.72
C THR A 180 11.76 3.78 3.80
N CYS A 181 11.80 2.53 4.26
CA CYS A 181 12.04 1.38 3.41
C CYS A 181 10.71 0.71 2.98
N SER A 182 9.64 0.90 3.73
CA SER A 182 8.29 0.47 3.40
C SER A 182 7.26 1.25 4.20
N ALA A 183 6.15 1.61 3.56
CA ALA A 183 4.97 2.21 4.17
C ALA A 183 3.78 2.11 3.21
N PHE A 184 2.56 1.96 3.75
CA PHE A 184 1.35 1.91 2.90
C PHE A 184 0.21 2.74 3.50
N ASN A 185 -0.24 2.41 4.71
CA ASN A 185 -1.28 3.11 5.47
C ASN A 185 -2.65 3.20 4.75
N GLY A 186 -2.97 2.17 3.94
CA GLY A 186 -4.23 2.03 3.20
C GLY A 186 -4.27 2.66 1.82
N PHE A 187 -3.34 3.57 1.52
CA PHE A 187 -3.22 4.23 0.22
C PHE A 187 -1.77 4.57 -0.08
N ALA A 188 -1.32 4.24 -1.28
CA ALA A 188 -0.06 4.74 -1.80
C ALA A 188 -0.14 4.96 -3.31
N ILE A 189 0.51 6.04 -3.78
CA ILE A 189 0.73 6.34 -5.19
C ILE A 189 2.18 6.07 -5.57
N TYR A 190 2.38 5.53 -6.76
CA TYR A 190 3.65 5.01 -7.23
C TYR A 190 3.99 5.57 -8.62
N LYS A 191 5.22 6.01 -8.84
CA LYS A 191 5.75 6.28 -10.19
C LYS A 191 6.05 4.96 -10.87
N THR A 192 5.27 4.58 -11.88
CA THR A 192 5.25 3.23 -12.46
C THR A 192 6.63 2.72 -12.86
N HIS A 193 7.46 3.56 -13.50
CA HIS A 193 8.80 3.17 -13.98
C HIS A 193 9.77 2.74 -12.88
N LYS A 194 9.51 3.10 -11.61
CA LYS A 194 10.34 2.74 -10.46
C LYS A 194 9.99 1.38 -9.84
N PHE A 195 8.95 0.73 -10.32
CA PHE A 195 8.47 -0.55 -9.78
C PHE A 195 8.50 -1.68 -10.80
N ILE A 196 9.14 -1.47 -11.94
CA ILE A 196 9.34 -2.50 -12.97
C ILE A 196 10.11 -3.68 -12.38
N ASN A 197 9.65 -4.91 -12.68
CA ASN A 197 10.22 -6.17 -12.18
C ASN A 197 10.22 -6.32 -10.65
N CYS A 198 9.34 -5.60 -9.95
CA CYS A 198 9.07 -5.81 -8.53
C CYS A 198 7.78 -6.61 -8.34
N SER A 199 7.69 -7.36 -7.25
CA SER A 199 6.55 -8.20 -6.93
C SER A 199 6.18 -8.15 -5.45
N TYR A 200 4.90 -8.29 -5.15
CA TYR A 200 4.43 -8.48 -3.79
C TYR A 200 4.71 -9.91 -3.31
N ASN A 201 5.15 -10.04 -2.07
CA ASN A 201 5.35 -11.33 -1.43
C ASN A 201 4.86 -11.26 0.01
N GLY A 202 3.91 -12.12 0.36
CA GLY A 202 3.29 -12.17 1.70
C GLY A 202 4.01 -13.08 2.70
N TYR A 203 5.15 -13.66 2.36
CA TYR A 203 5.93 -14.47 3.30
C TYR A 203 7.01 -13.67 3.99
N PHE A 204 7.28 -14.00 5.26
CA PHE A 204 8.38 -13.43 6.00
C PHE A 204 9.73 -13.82 5.41
N ASN A 205 10.55 -12.83 5.11
CA ASN A 205 11.90 -13.01 4.60
C ASN A 205 12.90 -12.16 5.39
N ILE A 206 13.60 -12.77 6.34
CA ILE A 206 14.61 -12.07 7.14
C ILE A 206 15.80 -11.56 6.30
N ASN A 207 16.07 -12.19 5.16
CA ASN A 207 17.18 -11.80 4.28
C ASN A 207 16.85 -10.60 3.39
N LEU A 208 15.65 -10.02 3.52
CA LEU A 208 15.24 -8.82 2.80
C LEU A 208 16.12 -7.60 3.19
N PHE A 209 16.65 -7.60 4.40
CA PHE A 209 17.54 -6.56 4.91
C PHE A 209 18.93 -7.08 5.24
N PRO A 210 19.99 -6.25 5.10
CA PRO A 210 21.35 -6.59 5.53
C PRO A 210 21.41 -6.98 7.01
N LYS A 211 22.27 -7.95 7.34
CA LYS A 211 22.40 -8.49 8.72
C LYS A 211 22.66 -7.42 9.79
N HIS A 212 23.42 -6.37 9.46
CA HIS A 212 23.70 -5.29 10.42
C HIS A 212 22.46 -4.47 10.75
N LEU A 213 21.52 -4.25 9.78
CA LEU A 213 20.26 -3.58 10.01
C LEU A 213 19.31 -4.44 10.87
N ILE A 214 19.30 -5.75 10.64
CA ILE A 214 18.56 -6.71 11.48
C ILE A 214 19.06 -6.66 12.93
N LYS A 215 20.40 -6.66 13.13
CA LYS A 215 21.00 -6.53 14.47
C LYS A 215 20.60 -5.21 15.15
N ASN A 216 20.63 -4.10 14.42
CA ASN A 216 20.18 -2.80 14.92
C ASN A 216 18.70 -2.83 15.32
N ASN A 217 17.85 -3.50 14.54
CA ASN A 217 16.44 -3.63 14.85
C ASN A 217 16.21 -4.47 16.13
N ILE A 218 16.90 -5.59 16.29
CA ILE A 218 16.85 -6.42 17.50
C ILE A 218 17.24 -5.59 18.74
N ASN A 219 18.34 -4.85 18.65
CA ASN A 219 18.80 -3.99 19.74
C ASN A 219 17.79 -2.87 20.05
N ALA A 220 17.23 -2.23 19.04
CA ALA A 220 16.25 -1.14 19.20
C ALA A 220 14.94 -1.63 19.84
N VAL A 221 14.50 -2.83 19.46
CA VAL A 221 13.32 -3.47 20.07
C VAL A 221 13.62 -3.95 21.47
N GLY A 222 14.81 -4.49 21.71
CA GLY A 222 15.19 -5.14 22.97
C GLY A 222 14.58 -6.53 23.12
N SER A 223 14.29 -7.22 21.99
CA SER A 223 13.68 -8.55 21.97
C SER A 223 14.20 -9.35 20.79
N GLU A 224 14.29 -10.66 20.98
CA GLU A 224 14.69 -11.58 19.92
C GLU A 224 13.58 -11.78 18.88
N ILE A 225 14.00 -12.15 17.66
CA ILE A 225 13.07 -12.52 16.58
C ILE A 225 12.42 -13.86 16.90
N SER A 226 11.12 -13.92 16.68
CA SER A 226 10.32 -15.13 16.69
C SER A 226 10.05 -15.56 15.25
N TYR A 227 10.33 -16.82 14.92
CA TYR A 227 10.09 -17.39 13.58
C TYR A 227 8.77 -18.18 13.51
N LEU A 228 7.85 -17.93 14.46
CA LEU A 228 6.58 -18.66 14.51
C LEU A 228 5.59 -18.21 13.43
N LEU A 229 5.63 -16.93 13.06
CA LEU A 229 4.79 -16.39 12.00
C LEU A 229 5.52 -16.46 10.65
N LEU A 230 4.91 -17.14 9.67
CA LEU A 230 5.49 -17.31 8.33
C LEU A 230 5.04 -16.23 7.34
N GLU A 231 4.06 -15.40 7.69
CA GLU A 231 3.56 -14.31 6.85
C GLU A 231 4.09 -12.95 7.31
N ASP A 232 4.25 -12.03 6.34
CA ASP A 232 4.61 -10.63 6.58
C ASP A 232 3.83 -9.72 5.63
N CYS A 233 3.80 -8.42 5.93
CA CYS A 233 3.15 -7.45 5.06
C CYS A 233 3.78 -7.48 3.66
N GLU A 234 2.98 -7.74 2.66
CA GLU A 234 3.40 -7.93 1.28
C GLU A 234 3.99 -6.67 0.64
N HIS A 235 3.62 -5.48 1.14
CA HIS A 235 4.21 -4.21 0.70
C HIS A 235 5.71 -4.13 1.01
N ARG A 236 6.17 -4.75 2.10
CA ARG A 236 7.59 -4.69 2.50
C ARG A 236 8.49 -5.25 1.43
N ASN A 237 8.18 -6.44 0.90
CA ASN A 237 8.97 -7.04 -0.17
C ASN A 237 8.97 -6.15 -1.41
N PHE A 238 7.80 -5.69 -1.85
CA PHE A 238 7.62 -4.86 -3.05
C PHE A 238 8.42 -3.56 -2.99
N HIS A 239 8.36 -2.86 -1.86
CA HIS A 239 9.09 -1.61 -1.66
C HIS A 239 10.61 -1.82 -1.57
N VAL A 240 11.05 -2.83 -0.82
CA VAL A 240 12.50 -3.10 -0.70
C VAL A 240 13.08 -3.57 -2.03
N GLU A 241 12.36 -4.39 -2.80
CA GLU A 241 12.79 -4.75 -4.16
C GLU A 241 12.95 -3.51 -5.05
N SER A 242 12.02 -2.56 -5.02
CA SER A 242 12.11 -1.34 -5.82
C SER A 242 13.28 -0.43 -5.41
N ILE A 243 13.61 -0.38 -4.13
CA ILE A 243 14.81 0.32 -3.65
C ILE A 243 16.07 -0.34 -4.21
N ILE A 244 16.17 -1.66 -4.12
CA ILE A 244 17.37 -2.41 -4.54
C ILE A 244 17.53 -2.40 -6.06
N LYS A 245 16.45 -2.66 -6.80
CA LYS A 245 16.48 -2.83 -8.26
C LYS A 245 16.47 -1.50 -9.01
N ASN A 246 15.73 -0.52 -8.53
CA ASN A 246 15.38 0.68 -9.29
C ASN A 246 15.73 1.99 -8.54
N ASN A 247 16.39 1.91 -7.38
CA ASN A 247 16.74 3.05 -6.52
C ASN A 247 15.53 3.94 -6.22
N ALA A 248 14.40 3.33 -5.84
CA ALA A 248 13.16 4.03 -5.54
C ALA A 248 13.22 4.72 -4.17
N ASN A 249 12.62 5.92 -4.08
CA ASN A 249 12.40 6.65 -2.83
C ASN A 249 11.00 6.37 -2.30
N ILE A 250 10.90 5.62 -1.20
CA ILE A 250 9.65 5.33 -0.51
C ILE A 250 9.45 6.36 0.60
N CYS A 251 8.34 7.08 0.55
CA CYS A 251 8.10 8.21 1.44
C CYS A 251 6.71 8.17 2.10
N ILE A 252 6.61 8.84 3.24
CA ILE A 252 5.34 9.16 3.90
C ILE A 252 5.20 10.69 3.97
N SER A 253 4.06 11.21 3.56
CA SER A 253 3.65 12.59 3.85
C SER A 253 3.03 12.68 5.24
N LYS A 254 3.29 13.79 5.97
CA LYS A 254 2.56 14.08 7.21
C LYS A 254 1.10 14.48 6.98
N ASP A 255 0.77 14.89 5.75
CA ASP A 255 -0.58 15.33 5.40
C ASP A 255 -1.57 14.17 5.43
N ILE A 256 -2.80 14.46 5.82
CA ILE A 256 -3.88 13.50 5.91
C ILE A 256 -4.67 13.54 4.60
N LEU A 257 -4.74 12.40 3.90
CA LEU A 257 -5.42 12.30 2.61
C LEU A 257 -6.92 12.04 2.76
N PHE A 258 -7.33 11.23 3.73
CA PHE A 258 -8.74 10.88 3.98
C PHE A 258 -9.19 11.47 5.32
N ILE A 259 -10.21 12.34 5.31
CA ILE A 259 -10.67 13.16 6.43
C ILE A 259 -12.15 12.92 6.76
#